data_cc6ff80a8d010f4b78c151069a9fb3db
#
_entry.id   cc6ff80a8d010f4b78c151069a9fb3db
#
_cell.length_a   1.000
_cell.length_b   1.000
_cell.length_c   1.000
_cell.angle_alpha   90.00
_cell.angle_beta   90.00
_cell.angle_gamma   90.00
#
_symmetry.space_group_name_H-M   'P 1'
#
loop_
_entity.id
_entity.type
_entity.pdbx_description
1 polymer ?
#
loop_
_entity_poly.entity_id
_entity_poly.type
_entity_poly.pdbx_seq_one_letter_code
_entity_poly.pdbx_strand_id
1 'polypeptide(L)'
;MSPLHVTIGGSAADSLRAALAAAGRDDTVVELLDDLAVGPLRGIDDAPETRAAFWEALLPGPAFDWPVLLAGELTKLSELAAGAGQVVVWHAQSAADQLMLRRVAYHLRNAPQRLNEVRLSADDLPPPAHPRGREAAVSTGLFPAEALGARLPEAAPISVLRISRLALEWQEAKQANAELRYWIDNTFKSGLFSDIDALVFDHATEHWQPAARVVGAVIGHADRGHLAVSDSVAFWRCRELAAAGRIELGDLAGDAATDAPQVDRLASFSLRATAPAALTR
;
A
#
# COMPACT_ATOMS: atom_id res chain seq x y z
N MET A 1 30.63 -0.19 6.13
CA MET A 1 29.49 -0.95 5.59
C MET A 1 28.54 0.05 4.98
N SER A 2 28.11 -0.15 3.75
CA SER A 2 27.11 0.67 3.10
C SER A 2 25.77 0.55 3.85
N PRO A 3 24.98 1.63 3.94
CA PRO A 3 23.67 1.57 4.57
C PRO A 3 22.70 0.70 3.78
N LEU A 4 21.69 0.16 4.49
CA LEU A 4 20.57 -0.54 3.91
C LEU A 4 19.39 0.44 3.79
N HIS A 5 18.86 0.63 2.61
CA HIS A 5 17.73 1.51 2.37
C HIS A 5 16.44 0.68 2.35
N VAL A 6 15.46 1.05 3.16
CA VAL A 6 14.16 0.35 3.24
C VAL A 6 13.06 1.25 2.69
N THR A 7 12.23 0.71 1.83
CA THR A 7 11.05 1.40 1.27
C THR A 7 9.92 0.42 0.97
N ILE A 8 8.72 0.93 0.71
CA ILE A 8 7.66 0.12 0.12
C ILE A 8 8.09 -0.40 -1.26
N GLY A 9 7.51 -1.51 -1.70
CA GLY A 9 7.89 -2.16 -2.95
C GLY A 9 7.44 -1.44 -4.22
N GLY A 10 7.75 -2.05 -5.36
CA GLY A 10 7.37 -1.56 -6.67
C GLY A 10 8.10 -0.27 -7.07
N SER A 11 7.35 0.71 -7.62
CA SER A 11 7.92 1.95 -8.16
C SER A 11 8.81 2.71 -7.17
N ALA A 12 8.52 2.66 -5.86
CA ALA A 12 9.34 3.30 -4.84
C ALA A 12 10.75 2.70 -4.79
N ALA A 13 10.84 1.38 -4.77
CA ALA A 13 12.12 0.67 -4.74
C ALA A 13 12.92 0.87 -6.04
N ASP A 14 12.25 0.82 -7.19
CA ASP A 14 12.89 1.02 -8.49
C ASP A 14 13.44 2.44 -8.65
N SER A 15 12.65 3.45 -8.27
CA SER A 15 13.08 4.85 -8.27
C SER A 15 14.25 5.07 -7.32
N LEU A 16 14.25 4.44 -6.14
CA LEU A 16 15.32 4.57 -5.16
C LEU A 16 16.62 3.89 -5.65
N ARG A 17 16.53 2.71 -6.25
CA ARG A 17 17.69 2.05 -6.89
C ARG A 17 18.28 2.92 -7.99
N ALA A 18 17.43 3.50 -8.84
CA ALA A 18 17.88 4.42 -9.89
C ALA A 18 18.53 5.69 -9.32
N ALA A 19 17.98 6.27 -8.24
CA ALA A 19 18.55 7.42 -7.56
C ALA A 19 19.94 7.13 -6.97
N LEU A 20 20.12 5.99 -6.31
CA LEU A 20 21.39 5.54 -5.75
C LEU A 20 22.43 5.31 -6.85
N ALA A 21 22.04 4.62 -7.93
CA ALA A 21 22.92 4.38 -9.07
C ALA A 21 23.38 5.70 -9.74
N ALA A 22 22.46 6.66 -9.91
CA ALA A 22 22.77 7.98 -10.46
C ALA A 22 23.73 8.78 -9.56
N ALA A 23 23.70 8.54 -8.24
CA ALA A 23 24.62 9.12 -7.27
C ALA A 23 25.96 8.35 -7.15
N GLY A 24 26.18 7.31 -7.96
CA GLY A 24 27.40 6.48 -7.91
C GLY A 24 27.48 5.59 -6.66
N ARG A 25 26.31 5.23 -6.05
CA ARG A 25 26.20 4.40 -4.85
C ARG A 25 25.65 3.02 -5.22
N ASP A 26 26.21 1.99 -4.60
CA ASP A 26 25.79 0.57 -4.74
C ASP A 26 25.08 0.04 -3.48
N ASP A 27 24.45 0.94 -2.71
CA ASP A 27 23.76 0.60 -1.47
C ASP A 27 22.58 -0.34 -1.75
N THR A 28 22.33 -1.26 -0.84
CA THR A 28 21.24 -2.23 -0.97
C THR A 28 19.90 -1.61 -0.66
N VAL A 29 18.92 -1.80 -1.53
CA VAL A 29 17.52 -1.44 -1.31
C VAL A 29 16.72 -2.67 -0.91
N VAL A 30 16.18 -2.65 0.29
CA VAL A 30 15.25 -3.65 0.84
C VAL A 30 13.82 -3.15 0.61
N GLU A 31 13.09 -3.84 -0.23
CA GLU A 31 11.69 -3.53 -0.49
C GLU A 31 10.75 -4.42 0.31
N LEU A 32 9.69 -3.81 0.85
CA LEU A 32 8.58 -4.49 1.50
C LEU A 32 7.33 -4.30 0.64
N LEU A 33 6.78 -5.42 0.14
CA LEU A 33 5.71 -5.42 -0.87
C LEU A 33 4.32 -5.43 -0.26
N ASP A 34 4.21 -5.84 1.00
CA ASP A 34 2.92 -5.97 1.68
C ASP A 34 2.31 -4.59 1.97
N ASP A 35 1.14 -4.30 1.38
CA ASP A 35 0.38 -3.08 1.68
C ASP A 35 -0.28 -3.17 3.05
N LEU A 36 0.41 -2.66 4.05
CA LEU A 36 -0.03 -2.68 5.45
C LEU A 36 -1.27 -1.80 5.74
N ALA A 37 -1.67 -0.94 4.80
CA ALA A 37 -2.86 -0.10 4.96
C ALA A 37 -4.17 -0.89 4.85
N VAL A 38 -4.14 -2.10 4.28
CA VAL A 38 -5.31 -2.93 3.96
C VAL A 38 -5.23 -4.29 4.62
N GLY A 39 -6.35 -4.78 5.16
CA GLY A 39 -6.50 -6.14 5.67
C GLY A 39 -5.89 -6.39 7.06
N PRO A 40 -5.92 -7.63 7.55
CA PRO A 40 -5.54 -7.98 8.93
C PRO A 40 -4.04 -7.83 9.17
N LEU A 41 -3.64 -7.26 10.31
CA LEU A 41 -2.25 -7.17 10.77
C LEU A 41 -1.94 -8.06 11.98
N ARG A 42 -2.97 -8.63 12.62
CA ARG A 42 -2.74 -9.48 13.80
C ARG A 42 -1.92 -10.71 13.41
N GLY A 43 -0.84 -10.96 14.13
CA GLY A 43 0.04 -12.11 13.92
C GLY A 43 1.06 -11.94 12.78
N ILE A 44 1.03 -10.84 12.01
CA ILE A 44 1.85 -10.65 10.81
C ILE A 44 3.37 -10.84 11.03
N ASP A 45 3.87 -10.55 12.24
CA ASP A 45 5.31 -10.66 12.56
C ASP A 45 5.69 -12.03 13.13
N ASP A 46 4.70 -12.91 13.42
CA ASP A 46 4.92 -14.20 14.07
C ASP A 46 4.39 -15.36 13.22
N ALA A 47 3.17 -15.21 12.68
CA ALA A 47 2.43 -16.21 11.94
C ALA A 47 1.61 -15.54 10.82
N PRO A 48 2.19 -15.30 9.63
CA PRO A 48 1.56 -14.48 8.58
C PRO A 48 0.47 -15.22 7.78
N GLU A 49 0.05 -16.43 8.18
CA GLU A 49 -0.89 -17.26 7.42
C GLU A 49 -2.23 -16.57 7.20
N THR A 50 -2.76 -15.88 8.23
CA THR A 50 -4.00 -15.09 8.10
C THR A 50 -3.86 -13.97 7.09
N ARG A 51 -2.68 -13.34 7.04
CA ARG A 51 -2.35 -12.29 6.09
C ARG A 51 -2.21 -12.85 4.68
N ALA A 52 -1.57 -14.01 4.53
CA ALA A 52 -1.44 -14.71 3.25
C ALA A 52 -2.81 -15.09 2.69
N ALA A 53 -3.67 -15.71 3.50
CA ALA A 53 -5.02 -16.09 3.10
C ALA A 53 -5.87 -14.85 2.68
N PHE A 54 -5.69 -13.72 3.34
CA PHE A 54 -6.34 -12.47 2.93
C PHE A 54 -5.93 -12.04 1.52
N TRP A 55 -4.62 -12.04 1.23
CA TRP A 55 -4.12 -11.66 -0.09
C TRP A 55 -4.48 -12.67 -1.17
N GLU A 56 -4.47 -13.96 -0.86
CA GLU A 56 -4.91 -15.03 -1.78
C GLU A 56 -6.39 -14.87 -2.16
N ALA A 57 -7.25 -14.50 -1.21
CA ALA A 57 -8.66 -14.23 -1.49
C ALA A 57 -8.85 -12.94 -2.32
N LEU A 58 -8.03 -11.91 -2.05
CA LEU A 58 -8.08 -10.64 -2.77
C LEU A 58 -7.53 -10.77 -4.19
N LEU A 59 -6.40 -11.45 -4.36
CA LEU A 59 -5.67 -11.65 -5.61
C LEU A 59 -5.52 -13.15 -5.90
N PRO A 60 -6.61 -13.86 -6.24
CA PRO A 60 -6.54 -15.28 -6.55
C PRO A 60 -5.77 -15.52 -7.86
N GLY A 61 -4.94 -16.55 -7.86
CA GLY A 61 -4.18 -16.98 -9.03
C GLY A 61 -2.69 -17.17 -8.77
N PRO A 62 -1.94 -17.70 -9.73
CA PRO A 62 -0.55 -18.10 -9.54
C PRO A 62 0.47 -16.95 -9.61
N ALA A 63 0.01 -15.71 -9.81
CA ALA A 63 0.91 -14.56 -10.00
C ALA A 63 1.77 -14.27 -8.75
N PHE A 64 1.25 -14.58 -7.55
CA PHE A 64 1.95 -14.37 -6.29
C PHE A 64 1.81 -15.59 -5.39
N ASP A 65 2.94 -16.08 -4.86
CA ASP A 65 2.96 -17.04 -3.74
C ASP A 65 3.01 -16.22 -2.43
N TRP A 66 1.83 -15.86 -1.94
CA TRP A 66 1.70 -14.98 -0.77
C TRP A 66 2.36 -15.54 0.49
N PRO A 67 2.23 -16.84 0.82
CA PRO A 67 2.97 -17.42 1.93
C PRO A 67 4.48 -17.23 1.81
N VAL A 68 5.05 -17.51 0.64
CA VAL A 68 6.49 -17.34 0.38
C VAL A 68 6.90 -15.88 0.43
N LEU A 69 6.12 -14.98 -0.16
CA LEU A 69 6.39 -13.54 -0.16
C LEU A 69 6.43 -12.98 1.27
N LEU A 70 5.41 -13.26 2.07
CA LEU A 70 5.32 -12.74 3.45
C LEU A 70 6.37 -13.37 4.38
N ALA A 71 6.68 -14.66 4.22
CA ALA A 71 7.79 -15.29 4.94
C ALA A 71 9.14 -14.66 4.55
N GLY A 72 9.33 -14.34 3.26
CA GLY A 72 10.49 -13.61 2.78
C GLY A 72 10.61 -12.21 3.38
N GLU A 73 9.51 -11.49 3.57
CA GLU A 73 9.53 -10.18 4.25
C GLU A 73 9.91 -10.30 5.73
N LEU A 74 9.40 -11.31 6.45
CA LEU A 74 9.83 -11.56 7.82
C LEU A 74 11.32 -11.88 7.90
N THR A 75 11.85 -12.62 6.95
CA THR A 75 13.28 -12.91 6.84
C THR A 75 14.09 -11.61 6.65
N LYS A 76 13.69 -10.74 5.70
CA LYS A 76 14.33 -9.44 5.49
C LYS A 76 14.33 -8.58 6.77
N LEU A 77 13.19 -8.50 7.48
CA LEU A 77 13.08 -7.74 8.73
C LEU A 77 13.97 -8.33 9.84
N SER A 78 14.07 -9.66 9.91
CA SER A 78 14.94 -10.35 10.87
C SER A 78 16.41 -10.10 10.57
N GLU A 79 16.82 -10.13 9.31
CA GLU A 79 18.15 -9.79 8.85
C GLU A 79 18.51 -8.33 9.11
N LEU A 80 17.57 -7.39 8.88
CA LEU A 80 17.73 -6.00 9.26
C LEU A 80 17.98 -5.86 10.77
N ALA A 81 17.23 -6.59 11.59
CA ALA A 81 17.38 -6.54 13.05
C ALA A 81 18.71 -7.13 13.51
N ALA A 82 19.13 -8.26 12.96
CA ALA A 82 20.37 -8.97 13.32
C ALA A 82 21.66 -8.31 12.78
N GLY A 83 21.57 -7.53 11.71
CA GLY A 83 22.71 -6.89 11.06
C GLY A 83 23.37 -5.82 11.93
N ALA A 84 24.50 -5.30 11.48
CA ALA A 84 25.27 -4.24 12.17
C ALA A 84 25.28 -2.89 11.41
N GLY A 85 24.85 -2.87 10.14
CA GLY A 85 24.84 -1.68 9.29
C GLY A 85 23.77 -0.66 9.65
N GLN A 86 23.93 0.57 9.19
CA GLN A 86 22.88 1.60 9.27
C GLN A 86 21.72 1.24 8.39
N VAL A 87 20.50 1.55 8.84
CA VAL A 87 19.25 1.35 8.11
C VAL A 87 18.60 2.72 7.88
N VAL A 88 18.25 3.02 6.65
CA VAL A 88 17.62 4.28 6.25
C VAL A 88 16.23 3.97 5.72
N VAL A 89 15.18 4.35 6.43
CA VAL A 89 13.80 4.15 5.98
C VAL A 89 13.34 5.38 5.19
N TRP A 90 12.87 5.13 3.97
CA TRP A 90 12.28 6.13 3.10
C TRP A 90 10.77 6.07 3.23
N HIS A 91 10.15 7.15 3.64
CA HIS A 91 8.71 7.17 3.84
C HIS A 91 8.10 8.54 3.54
N ALA A 92 6.86 8.50 3.07
CA ALA A 92 6.02 9.66 2.82
C ALA A 92 4.79 9.68 3.74
N GLN A 93 3.74 10.42 3.37
CA GLN A 93 2.54 10.65 4.16
C GLN A 93 1.37 9.73 3.75
N SER A 94 1.66 8.48 3.34
CA SER A 94 0.64 7.46 3.16
C SER A 94 0.55 6.53 4.37
N ALA A 95 -0.59 5.89 4.56
CA ALA A 95 -0.76 4.90 5.64
C ALA A 95 0.22 3.73 5.50
N ALA A 96 0.45 3.24 4.27
CA ALA A 96 1.40 2.16 3.99
C ALA A 96 2.83 2.54 4.38
N ASP A 97 3.32 3.72 3.96
CA ASP A 97 4.64 4.22 4.31
C ASP A 97 4.81 4.36 5.83
N GLN A 98 3.80 4.93 6.49
CA GLN A 98 3.83 5.18 7.92
C GLN A 98 3.75 3.88 8.75
N LEU A 99 3.05 2.87 8.28
CA LEU A 99 3.02 1.55 8.91
C LEU A 99 4.33 0.79 8.69
N MET A 100 4.90 0.87 7.48
CA MET A 100 6.22 0.31 7.19
C MET A 100 7.30 0.90 8.13
N LEU A 101 7.35 2.22 8.28
CA LEU A 101 8.26 2.88 9.22
C LEU A 101 8.12 2.32 10.65
N ARG A 102 6.88 2.13 11.13
CA ARG A 102 6.61 1.61 12.46
C ARG A 102 7.00 0.15 12.61
N ARG A 103 6.75 -0.65 11.60
CA ARG A 103 7.15 -2.06 11.56
C ARG A 103 8.66 -2.21 11.62
N VAL A 104 9.38 -1.44 10.80
CA VAL A 104 10.86 -1.43 10.82
C VAL A 104 11.39 -0.93 12.18
N ALA A 105 10.81 0.14 12.73
CA ALA A 105 11.19 0.64 14.06
C ALA A 105 10.95 -0.41 15.17
N TYR A 106 9.86 -1.17 15.09
CA TYR A 106 9.58 -2.26 16.01
C TYR A 106 10.65 -3.37 15.93
N HIS A 107 11.07 -3.77 14.74
CA HIS A 107 12.12 -4.79 14.58
C HIS A 107 13.50 -4.26 15.01
N LEU A 108 13.79 -2.98 14.83
CA LEU A 108 15.07 -2.34 15.20
C LEU A 108 15.08 -1.72 16.61
N ARG A 109 14.03 -1.89 17.43
CA ARG A 109 13.91 -1.28 18.76
C ARG A 109 15.06 -1.59 19.73
N ASN A 110 15.73 -2.73 19.55
CA ASN A 110 16.88 -3.16 20.36
C ASN A 110 18.23 -2.64 19.82
N ALA A 111 18.23 -1.99 18.64
CA ALA A 111 19.41 -1.38 18.03
C ALA A 111 19.08 0.01 17.47
N PRO A 112 18.48 0.91 18.27
CA PRO A 112 17.91 2.18 17.82
C PRO A 112 18.92 3.12 17.16
N GLN A 113 20.20 3.05 17.54
CA GLN A 113 21.28 3.85 16.96
C GLN A 113 21.56 3.56 15.47
N ARG A 114 20.96 2.51 14.92
CA ARG A 114 21.13 2.14 13.52
C ARG A 114 20.04 2.72 12.60
N LEU A 115 18.93 3.20 13.18
CA LEU A 115 17.75 3.59 12.43
C LEU A 115 17.79 5.07 12.06
N ASN A 116 17.78 5.34 10.77
CA ASN A 116 17.68 6.66 10.16
C ASN A 116 16.43 6.73 9.28
N GLU A 117 16.04 7.93 8.92
CA GLU A 117 14.92 8.17 8.00
C GLU A 117 15.24 9.24 6.97
N VAL A 118 14.60 9.13 5.82
CA VAL A 118 14.36 10.22 4.87
C VAL A 118 12.86 10.43 4.80
N ARG A 119 12.42 11.66 5.12
CA ARG A 119 11.02 12.06 5.08
C ARG A 119 10.72 12.75 3.76
N LEU A 120 9.67 12.28 3.11
CA LEU A 120 9.20 12.84 1.85
C LEU A 120 7.85 13.51 2.06
N SER A 121 7.66 14.65 1.42
CA SER A 121 6.42 15.43 1.48
C SER A 121 5.91 15.76 0.08
N ALA A 122 4.67 16.22 -0.02
CA ALA A 122 4.10 16.66 -1.29
C ALA A 122 4.92 17.79 -1.94
N ASP A 123 5.61 18.62 -1.13
CA ASP A 123 6.42 19.72 -1.63
C ASP A 123 7.70 19.23 -2.34
N ASP A 124 8.08 17.97 -2.17
CA ASP A 124 9.25 17.36 -2.82
C ASP A 124 8.91 16.75 -4.19
N LEU A 125 7.62 16.72 -4.58
CA LEU A 125 7.19 16.26 -5.89
C LEU A 125 7.41 17.35 -6.94
N PRO A 126 7.99 17.00 -8.12
CA PRO A 126 8.15 17.95 -9.20
C PRO A 126 6.79 18.38 -9.77
N PRO A 127 6.62 19.67 -10.16
CA PRO A 127 5.43 20.09 -10.92
C PRO A 127 5.37 19.37 -12.29
N PRO A 128 4.21 18.97 -12.79
CA PRO A 128 2.83 19.13 -12.33
C PRO A 128 2.29 17.94 -11.52
N ALA A 129 3.13 17.18 -10.83
CA ALA A 129 2.75 15.96 -10.13
C ALA A 129 1.81 16.17 -8.92
N HIS A 130 1.24 17.35 -8.76
CA HIS A 130 0.20 17.67 -7.78
C HIS A 130 -1.23 17.68 -8.37
N PRO A 131 -1.69 16.64 -9.10
CA PRO A 131 -3.06 16.64 -9.61
C PRO A 131 -4.12 16.52 -8.50
N ARG A 132 -3.71 16.26 -7.26
CA ARG A 132 -4.59 15.84 -6.17
C ARG A 132 -4.68 16.83 -4.99
N GLY A 133 -3.95 17.96 -5.07
CA GLY A 133 -3.88 18.94 -3.96
C GLY A 133 -2.91 18.51 -2.86
N ARG A 134 -2.56 19.48 -1.99
CA ARG A 134 -1.64 19.27 -0.86
C ARG A 134 -2.17 18.31 0.23
N GLU A 135 -3.46 18.01 0.20
CA GLU A 135 -4.15 17.22 1.21
C GLU A 135 -4.25 15.73 0.84
N ALA A 136 -3.83 15.34 -0.36
CA ALA A 136 -3.88 13.93 -0.79
C ALA A 136 -2.82 13.08 -0.07
N ALA A 137 -3.12 11.80 0.10
CA ALA A 137 -2.13 10.83 0.57
C ALA A 137 -0.95 10.76 -0.40
N VAL A 138 0.25 11.05 0.09
CA VAL A 138 1.49 10.99 -0.70
C VAL A 138 2.25 9.74 -0.30
N SER A 139 2.45 8.84 -1.26
CA SER A 139 3.25 7.62 -1.09
C SER A 139 4.64 7.79 -1.68
N THR A 140 5.63 7.12 -1.13
CA THR A 140 7.01 7.08 -1.65
C THR A 140 7.06 6.65 -3.10
N GLY A 141 6.13 5.81 -3.57
CA GLY A 141 6.04 5.36 -4.96
C GLY A 141 5.70 6.46 -5.99
N LEU A 142 5.29 7.65 -5.55
CA LEU A 142 5.02 8.80 -6.43
C LEU A 142 6.28 9.59 -6.78
N PHE A 143 7.40 9.37 -6.08
CA PHE A 143 8.61 10.16 -6.27
C PHE A 143 9.50 9.57 -7.37
N PRO A 144 9.84 10.36 -8.39
CA PRO A 144 10.80 9.94 -9.41
C PRO A 144 12.21 9.86 -8.81
N ALA A 145 13.10 9.11 -9.46
CA ALA A 145 14.46 8.89 -9.02
C ALA A 145 15.23 10.20 -8.75
N GLU A 146 15.02 11.23 -9.57
CA GLU A 146 15.65 12.54 -9.41
C GLU A 146 15.27 13.21 -8.09
N ALA A 147 13.97 13.18 -7.71
CA ALA A 147 13.48 13.73 -6.47
C ALA A 147 14.05 12.97 -5.26
N LEU A 148 14.09 11.62 -5.33
CA LEU A 148 14.72 10.81 -4.30
C LEU A 148 16.23 11.07 -4.21
N GLY A 149 16.90 11.22 -5.36
CA GLY A 149 18.33 11.53 -5.43
C GLY A 149 18.69 12.82 -4.70
N ALA A 150 17.88 13.87 -4.86
CA ALA A 150 18.07 15.14 -4.18
C ALA A 150 17.97 15.02 -2.65
N ARG A 151 17.23 14.02 -2.13
CA ARG A 151 17.00 13.79 -0.69
C ARG A 151 17.99 12.81 -0.05
N LEU A 152 18.88 12.16 -0.82
CA LEU A 152 19.89 11.24 -0.29
C LEU A 152 20.73 11.82 0.85
N PRO A 153 21.18 13.10 0.82
CA PRO A 153 21.97 13.69 1.91
C PRO A 153 21.18 13.95 3.19
N GLU A 154 19.86 13.85 3.17
CA GLU A 154 18.99 14.21 4.28
C GLU A 154 18.68 13.06 5.24
N ALA A 155 19.29 11.89 5.03
CA ALA A 155 19.16 10.77 5.96
C ALA A 155 19.60 11.21 7.37
N ALA A 156 18.65 11.17 8.30
CA ALA A 156 18.86 11.63 9.67
C ALA A 156 18.48 10.55 10.69
N PRO A 157 19.22 10.44 11.82
CA PRO A 157 18.92 9.47 12.86
C PRO A 157 17.56 9.74 13.52
N ILE A 158 16.81 8.67 13.78
CA ILE A 158 15.57 8.75 14.58
C ILE A 158 15.94 8.64 16.06
N SER A 159 15.42 9.55 16.89
CA SER A 159 15.69 9.50 18.33
C SER A 159 15.13 8.21 18.97
N VAL A 160 15.82 7.70 19.99
CA VAL A 160 15.41 6.49 20.73
C VAL A 160 13.98 6.59 21.24
N LEU A 161 13.59 7.75 21.77
CA LEU A 161 12.24 7.99 22.26
C LEU A 161 11.20 7.86 21.15
N ARG A 162 11.50 8.40 19.96
CA ARG A 162 10.61 8.29 18.80
C ARG A 162 10.55 6.85 18.29
N ILE A 163 11.65 6.10 18.24
CA ILE A 163 11.67 4.69 17.87
C ILE A 163 10.77 3.87 18.81
N SER A 164 10.89 4.10 20.13
CA SER A 164 10.05 3.43 21.12
C SER A 164 8.56 3.73 20.90
N ARG A 165 8.21 4.98 20.59
CA ARG A 165 6.84 5.38 20.25
C ARG A 165 6.35 4.71 18.98
N LEU A 166 7.13 4.73 17.89
CA LEU A 166 6.79 4.08 16.63
C LEU A 166 6.56 2.57 16.81
N ALA A 167 7.39 1.91 17.63
CA ALA A 167 7.23 0.50 17.94
C ALA A 167 5.93 0.20 18.72
N LEU A 168 5.53 1.08 19.64
CA LEU A 168 4.24 0.97 20.34
C LEU A 168 3.07 1.19 19.38
N GLU A 169 3.12 2.22 18.55
CA GLU A 169 2.09 2.50 17.54
C GLU A 169 1.92 1.33 16.53
N TRP A 170 3.01 0.59 16.23
CA TRP A 170 2.91 -0.66 15.48
C TRP A 170 2.09 -1.74 16.21
N GLN A 171 2.34 -1.93 17.50
CA GLN A 171 1.57 -2.88 18.30
C GLN A 171 0.09 -2.48 18.40
N GLU A 172 -0.20 -1.20 18.57
CA GLU A 172 -1.57 -0.67 18.57
C GLU A 172 -2.28 -0.94 17.24
N ALA A 173 -1.61 -0.71 16.10
CA ALA A 173 -2.17 -1.01 14.76
C ALA A 173 -2.48 -2.51 14.59
N LYS A 174 -1.59 -3.41 15.07
CA LYS A 174 -1.83 -4.85 15.07
C LYS A 174 -3.01 -5.26 15.99
N GLN A 175 -3.13 -4.63 17.15
CA GLN A 175 -4.23 -4.91 18.09
C GLN A 175 -5.57 -4.42 17.53
N ALA A 176 -5.62 -3.21 16.96
CA ALA A 176 -6.81 -2.67 16.33
C ALA A 176 -7.27 -3.55 15.15
N ASN A 177 -6.35 -4.14 14.42
CA ASN A 177 -6.59 -5.09 13.34
C ASN A 177 -7.71 -4.63 12.38
N ALA A 178 -7.74 -3.34 12.04
CA ALA A 178 -8.75 -2.73 11.20
C ALA A 178 -8.72 -3.31 9.76
N GLU A 179 -9.82 -3.20 9.03
CA GLU A 179 -9.90 -3.59 7.61
C GLU A 179 -9.11 -2.63 6.72
N LEU A 180 -9.24 -1.33 7.00
CA LEU A 180 -8.52 -0.25 6.32
C LEU A 180 -7.87 0.68 7.34
N ARG A 181 -6.79 1.36 6.94
CA ARG A 181 -6.09 2.34 7.74
C ARG A 181 -5.83 3.59 6.94
N TYR A 182 -6.32 4.71 7.47
CA TYR A 182 -6.06 6.05 6.97
C TYR A 182 -4.92 6.68 7.75
N TRP A 183 -4.18 7.58 7.11
CA TRP A 183 -3.21 8.43 7.79
C TRP A 183 -3.66 9.88 7.70
N ILE A 184 -4.23 10.40 8.78
CA ILE A 184 -4.83 11.74 8.86
C ILE A 184 -4.28 12.45 10.10
N ASP A 185 -3.82 13.67 9.94
CA ASP A 185 -3.31 14.49 11.05
C ASP A 185 -2.24 13.76 11.88
N ASN A 186 -1.31 13.08 11.21
CA ASN A 186 -0.25 12.29 11.85
C ASN A 186 -0.78 11.19 12.80
N THR A 187 -1.96 10.65 12.51
CA THR A 187 -2.62 9.62 13.31
C THR A 187 -3.28 8.59 12.42
N PHE A 188 -3.24 7.30 12.83
CA PHE A 188 -4.02 6.27 12.16
C PHE A 188 -5.48 6.36 12.55
N LYS A 189 -6.34 6.25 11.54
CA LYS A 189 -7.78 6.06 11.70
C LYS A 189 -8.16 4.70 11.11
N SER A 190 -8.96 3.94 11.84
CA SER A 190 -9.51 2.69 11.33
C SER A 190 -10.66 2.97 10.37
N GLY A 191 -10.71 2.20 9.27
CA GLY A 191 -11.79 2.19 8.30
C GLY A 191 -12.31 0.79 8.06
N LEU A 192 -13.39 0.69 7.30
CA LEU A 192 -14.04 -0.54 6.90
C LEU A 192 -14.02 -0.69 5.38
N PHE A 193 -14.09 -1.91 4.87
CA PHE A 193 -14.24 -2.14 3.42
C PHE A 193 -15.51 -1.51 2.85
N SER A 194 -16.55 -1.33 3.68
CA SER A 194 -17.76 -0.59 3.31
C SER A 194 -17.49 0.87 2.91
N ASP A 195 -16.37 1.46 3.33
CA ASP A 195 -15.98 2.81 2.92
C ASP A 195 -15.62 2.83 1.42
N ILE A 196 -14.92 1.77 0.94
CA ILE A 196 -14.66 1.59 -0.50
C ILE A 196 -15.94 1.23 -1.23
N ASP A 197 -16.80 0.39 -0.64
CA ASP A 197 -18.08 0.00 -1.24
C ASP A 197 -18.96 1.22 -1.52
N ALA A 198 -19.03 2.16 -0.58
CA ALA A 198 -19.74 3.41 -0.77
C ALA A 198 -19.22 4.18 -1.99
N LEU A 199 -17.90 4.28 -2.15
CA LEU A 199 -17.30 4.92 -3.32
C LEU A 199 -17.61 4.17 -4.63
N VAL A 200 -17.66 2.83 -4.60
CA VAL A 200 -18.07 2.05 -5.79
C VAL A 200 -19.51 2.40 -6.17
N PHE A 201 -20.44 2.48 -5.21
CA PHE A 201 -21.84 2.86 -5.47
C PHE A 201 -21.96 4.30 -5.97
N ASP A 202 -21.18 5.24 -5.44
CA ASP A 202 -21.21 6.64 -5.88
C ASP A 202 -20.77 6.80 -7.36
N HIS A 203 -19.97 5.87 -7.88
CA HIS A 203 -19.44 5.91 -9.24
C HIS A 203 -20.06 4.88 -10.19
N ALA A 204 -20.76 3.86 -9.67
CA ALA A 204 -21.49 2.91 -10.48
C ALA A 204 -22.83 3.52 -10.98
N THR A 205 -23.14 3.33 -12.27
CA THR A 205 -24.39 3.77 -12.88
C THR A 205 -25.26 2.56 -13.24
N GLU A 206 -26.54 2.78 -13.54
CA GLU A 206 -27.44 1.73 -14.03
C GLU A 206 -27.06 1.22 -15.45
N HIS A 207 -26.19 1.95 -16.14
CA HIS A 207 -25.69 1.56 -17.45
C HIS A 207 -24.33 0.85 -17.34
N TRP A 208 -24.12 -0.10 -18.24
CA TRP A 208 -22.83 -0.77 -18.35
C TRP A 208 -21.71 0.23 -18.65
N GLN A 209 -20.64 0.18 -17.87
CA GLN A 209 -19.47 1.02 -18.02
C GLN A 209 -18.19 0.20 -17.73
N PRO A 210 -17.04 0.56 -18.31
CA PRO A 210 -15.79 -0.13 -18.02
C PRO A 210 -15.48 -0.14 -16.52
N ALA A 211 -15.16 -1.30 -15.95
CA ALA A 211 -14.80 -1.42 -14.54
C ALA A 211 -13.58 -0.57 -14.19
N ALA A 212 -12.60 -0.48 -15.10
CA ALA A 212 -11.42 0.37 -14.94
C ALA A 212 -11.77 1.85 -14.70
N ARG A 213 -12.86 2.34 -15.31
CA ARG A 213 -13.32 3.72 -15.11
C ARG A 213 -13.84 3.95 -13.68
N VAL A 214 -14.63 3.00 -13.17
CA VAL A 214 -15.18 3.08 -11.81
C VAL A 214 -14.05 2.93 -10.79
N VAL A 215 -13.19 1.94 -10.96
CA VAL A 215 -12.03 1.71 -10.08
C VAL A 215 -11.11 2.93 -10.06
N GLY A 216 -10.81 3.53 -11.22
CA GLY A 216 -10.01 4.76 -11.28
C GLY A 216 -10.66 5.95 -10.56
N ALA A 217 -11.99 6.07 -10.63
CA ALA A 217 -12.74 7.10 -9.92
C ALA A 217 -12.74 6.85 -8.40
N VAL A 218 -12.89 5.59 -7.96
CA VAL A 218 -12.78 5.16 -6.56
C VAL A 218 -11.41 5.52 -6.00
N ILE A 219 -10.33 5.15 -6.70
CA ILE A 219 -8.96 5.46 -6.27
C ILE A 219 -8.78 6.98 -6.14
N GLY A 220 -9.15 7.75 -7.17
CA GLY A 220 -9.01 9.19 -7.15
C GLY A 220 -9.84 9.88 -6.06
N HIS A 221 -10.96 9.29 -5.63
CA HIS A 221 -11.76 9.79 -4.51
C HIS A 221 -11.17 9.39 -3.16
N ALA A 222 -10.75 8.14 -3.03
CA ALA A 222 -10.13 7.61 -1.82
C ALA A 222 -8.84 8.36 -1.47
N ASP A 223 -8.00 8.67 -2.45
CA ASP A 223 -6.77 9.45 -2.27
C ASP A 223 -7.05 10.83 -1.65
N ARG A 224 -8.13 11.52 -2.07
CA ARG A 224 -8.53 12.80 -1.46
C ARG A 224 -9.00 12.64 -0.01
N GLY A 225 -9.49 11.46 0.34
CA GLY A 225 -9.87 11.08 1.69
C GLY A 225 -8.73 10.49 2.52
N HIS A 226 -7.46 10.62 2.08
CA HIS A 226 -6.28 10.05 2.74
C HIS A 226 -6.25 8.51 2.81
N LEU A 227 -6.99 7.83 1.95
CA LEU A 227 -6.96 6.38 1.78
C LEU A 227 -6.28 6.06 0.45
N ALA A 228 -5.03 5.64 0.49
CA ALA A 228 -4.37 5.09 -0.69
C ALA A 228 -4.89 3.67 -0.93
N VAL A 229 -5.69 3.49 -1.97
CA VAL A 229 -6.26 2.20 -2.38
C VAL A 229 -5.66 1.80 -3.71
N SER A 230 -5.16 0.57 -3.81
CA SER A 230 -4.72 0.02 -5.10
C SER A 230 -5.91 -0.35 -5.97
N ASP A 231 -5.68 -0.42 -7.29
CA ASP A 231 -6.65 -0.92 -8.27
C ASP A 231 -7.12 -2.35 -7.93
N SER A 232 -6.21 -3.18 -7.47
CA SER A 232 -6.50 -4.55 -7.06
C SER A 232 -7.48 -4.62 -5.89
N VAL A 233 -7.30 -3.77 -4.87
CA VAL A 233 -8.21 -3.70 -3.71
C VAL A 233 -9.56 -3.17 -4.13
N ALA A 234 -9.62 -2.07 -4.90
CA ALA A 234 -10.87 -1.50 -5.38
C ALA A 234 -11.64 -2.47 -6.29
N PHE A 235 -10.94 -3.18 -7.18
CA PHE A 235 -11.57 -4.19 -8.04
C PHE A 235 -12.02 -5.43 -7.28
N TRP A 236 -11.26 -5.86 -6.27
CA TRP A 236 -11.72 -6.92 -5.37
C TRP A 236 -13.04 -6.55 -4.71
N ARG A 237 -13.21 -5.31 -4.21
CA ARG A 237 -14.49 -4.87 -3.66
C ARG A 237 -15.61 -4.93 -4.69
N CYS A 238 -15.35 -4.55 -5.94
CA CYS A 238 -16.35 -4.71 -7.01
C CYS A 238 -16.76 -6.19 -7.18
N ARG A 239 -15.84 -7.14 -7.12
CA ARG A 239 -16.15 -8.58 -7.19
C ARG A 239 -17.00 -9.06 -6.00
N GLU A 240 -16.64 -8.64 -4.78
CA GLU A 240 -17.40 -8.95 -3.58
C GLU A 240 -18.84 -8.40 -3.64
N LEU A 241 -18.99 -7.16 -4.11
CA LEU A 241 -20.30 -6.55 -4.30
C LEU A 241 -21.12 -7.25 -5.39
N ALA A 242 -20.47 -7.73 -6.45
CA ALA A 242 -21.13 -8.50 -7.50
C ALA A 242 -21.56 -9.88 -6.98
N ALA A 243 -20.69 -10.58 -6.24
CA ALA A 243 -21.04 -11.83 -5.58
C ALA A 243 -22.22 -11.69 -4.61
N ALA A 244 -22.33 -10.53 -3.94
CA ALA A 244 -23.44 -10.18 -3.08
C ALA A 244 -24.70 -9.67 -3.85
N GLY A 245 -24.67 -9.63 -5.18
CA GLY A 245 -25.78 -9.15 -6.02
C GLY A 245 -26.07 -7.65 -5.91
N ARG A 246 -25.11 -6.87 -5.40
CA ARG A 246 -25.24 -5.42 -5.19
C ARG A 246 -24.88 -4.60 -6.43
N ILE A 247 -24.04 -5.15 -7.31
CA ILE A 247 -23.73 -4.67 -8.65
C ILE A 247 -23.70 -5.86 -9.61
N GLU A 248 -23.65 -5.60 -10.90
CA GLU A 248 -23.42 -6.63 -11.91
C GLU A 248 -22.02 -6.41 -12.52
N LEU A 249 -21.24 -7.48 -12.63
CA LEU A 249 -19.99 -7.53 -13.37
C LEU A 249 -20.19 -8.38 -14.63
N GLY A 250 -19.83 -7.84 -15.79
CA GLY A 250 -19.85 -8.53 -17.09
C GLY A 250 -18.48 -8.51 -17.74
N ASP A 251 -18.15 -9.56 -18.46
CA ASP A 251 -16.93 -9.66 -19.25
C ASP A 251 -17.11 -8.90 -20.57
N LEU A 252 -16.23 -7.98 -20.92
CA LEU A 252 -16.25 -7.23 -22.19
C LEU A 252 -15.71 -8.07 -23.34
N ALA A 253 -14.87 -9.06 -23.06
CA ALA A 253 -14.32 -10.01 -24.02
C ALA A 253 -14.89 -11.39 -23.70
N GLY A 254 -15.83 -11.87 -24.52
CA GLY A 254 -16.33 -13.24 -24.35
C GLY A 254 -15.19 -14.25 -24.24
N ASP A 255 -15.35 -15.24 -23.40
CA ASP A 255 -14.63 -16.50 -23.12
C ASP A 255 -13.10 -16.67 -23.40
N ALA A 256 -12.38 -15.67 -23.92
CA ALA A 256 -11.03 -15.84 -24.45
C ALA A 256 -9.87 -15.42 -23.50
N ALA A 257 -10.12 -14.97 -22.28
CA ALA A 257 -9.08 -14.36 -21.44
C ALA A 257 -8.91 -15.04 -20.06
N THR A 258 -8.76 -16.37 -20.03
CA THR A 258 -8.60 -17.12 -18.76
C THR A 258 -7.18 -17.09 -18.18
N ASP A 259 -6.14 -16.72 -18.93
CA ASP A 259 -4.74 -16.83 -18.51
C ASP A 259 -3.99 -15.51 -18.23
N ALA A 260 -4.62 -14.34 -18.39
CA ALA A 260 -3.95 -13.07 -18.11
C ALA A 260 -3.86 -12.77 -16.60
N PRO A 261 -2.77 -12.11 -16.12
CA PRO A 261 -2.68 -11.62 -14.75
C PRO A 261 -3.86 -10.71 -14.41
N GLN A 262 -4.30 -10.72 -13.15
CA GLN A 262 -5.54 -10.06 -12.73
C GLN A 262 -5.54 -8.53 -12.94
N VAL A 263 -4.37 -7.89 -12.95
CA VAL A 263 -4.21 -6.46 -13.23
C VAL A 263 -4.60 -6.15 -14.69
N ASP A 264 -4.26 -7.04 -15.62
CA ASP A 264 -4.63 -6.92 -17.05
C ASP A 264 -6.12 -7.20 -17.29
N ARG A 265 -6.78 -7.91 -16.36
CA ARG A 265 -8.20 -8.24 -16.44
C ARG A 265 -9.14 -7.09 -16.14
N LEU A 266 -8.72 -6.10 -15.36
CA LEU A 266 -9.58 -4.95 -15.04
C LEU A 266 -10.11 -4.26 -16.31
N ALA A 267 -9.29 -4.21 -17.36
CA ALA A 267 -9.66 -3.63 -18.65
C ALA A 267 -10.71 -4.48 -19.42
N SER A 268 -10.86 -5.76 -19.08
CA SER A 268 -11.79 -6.69 -19.75
C SER A 268 -13.19 -6.70 -19.10
N PHE A 269 -13.37 -6.06 -17.96
CA PHE A 269 -14.64 -6.07 -17.24
C PHE A 269 -15.45 -4.78 -17.45
N SER A 270 -16.77 -4.95 -17.49
CA SER A 270 -17.73 -3.86 -17.31
C SER A 270 -18.55 -4.09 -16.04
N LEU A 271 -19.07 -3.02 -15.46
CA LEU A 271 -19.97 -3.10 -14.30
C LEU A 271 -21.14 -2.14 -14.44
N ARG A 272 -22.25 -2.45 -13.74
CA ARG A 272 -23.37 -1.55 -13.51
C ARG A 272 -23.95 -1.74 -12.11
N ALA A 273 -24.59 -0.71 -11.59
CA ALA A 273 -25.39 -0.84 -10.39
C ALA A 273 -26.60 -1.74 -10.66
N THR A 274 -26.96 -2.60 -9.72
CA THR A 274 -28.26 -3.28 -9.75
C THR A 274 -29.35 -2.24 -9.45
N ALA A 275 -30.44 -2.25 -10.25
CA ALA A 275 -31.59 -1.44 -9.92
C ALA A 275 -32.06 -1.76 -8.49
N PRO A 276 -32.44 -0.75 -7.65
CA PRO A 276 -32.97 -1.04 -6.34
C PRO A 276 -34.17 -1.97 -6.53
N ALA A 277 -34.18 -3.11 -5.81
CA ALA A 277 -35.32 -4.03 -5.84
C ALA A 277 -36.56 -3.21 -5.57
N ALA A 278 -37.51 -3.16 -6.52
CA ALA A 278 -38.74 -2.47 -6.36
C ALA A 278 -39.40 -3.01 -5.09
N LEU A 279 -39.50 -2.17 -4.06
CA LEU A 279 -40.25 -2.50 -2.86
C LEU A 279 -41.69 -2.78 -3.33
N THR A 280 -42.00 -4.04 -3.51
CA THR A 280 -43.36 -4.50 -3.66
C THR A 280 -44.10 -4.13 -2.36
N ARG A 281 -44.94 -3.10 -2.45
CA ARG A 281 -45.87 -2.69 -1.39
C ARG A 281 -46.92 -3.76 -1.15
#